data_25db9fbb0f29e5ebd56b3e32eb5694a6
#
_entry.id   25db9fbb0f29e5ebd56b3e32eb5694a6
#
_cell.length_a   1.000
_cell.length_b   1.000
_cell.length_c   1.000
_cell.angle_alpha   90.00
_cell.angle_beta   90.00
_cell.angle_gamma   90.00
#
_symmetry.space_group_name_H-M   'P 1'
#
loop_
_entity.id
_entity.type
_entity.pdbx_description
1 polymer ?
#
loop_
_entity_poly.entity_id
_entity_poly.type
_entity_poly.pdbx_seq_one_letter_code
_entity_poly.pdbx_strand_id
1 'polypeptide(L)'
;LVLFPNASNAAHREVLFLKETSALIAIWEGEKLTKETAFETSGIQTVYWLGQFPTIFKQMMAEASGIYLNTNEHLRANTEVQTREDRFIEQVKKDYPAHQVYKSAPLMHKIRSIKHQIELELMQTACNITEAGVRRLLSFIKPGVWEYEIEAELAHEFLRKRSKGFAYTPIVASGKNACVLHYI
;
A
#
# COMPACT_ATOMS: atom_id res chain seq x y z
N LEU A 1 0.07 10.86 4.54
CA LEU A 1 -1.15 11.65 4.44
C LEU A 1 -1.70 11.89 5.83
N VAL A 2 -2.05 13.14 6.15
CA VAL A 2 -2.76 13.53 7.37
C VAL A 2 -4.05 14.21 6.96
N LEU A 3 -5.15 13.80 7.57
CA LEU A 3 -6.47 14.38 7.38
C LEU A 3 -6.94 14.98 8.70
N PHE A 4 -7.22 16.28 8.72
CA PHE A 4 -7.74 17.00 9.86
C PHE A 4 -8.88 17.94 9.42
N PRO A 5 -10.08 17.42 9.10
CA PRO A 5 -11.15 18.19 8.45
C PRO A 5 -11.54 19.47 9.20
N ASN A 6 -11.42 19.47 10.52
CA ASN A 6 -11.80 20.61 11.38
C ASN A 6 -10.62 21.52 11.75
N ALA A 7 -9.46 21.39 11.10
CA ALA A 7 -8.33 22.29 11.36
C ALA A 7 -8.74 23.76 11.10
N SER A 8 -8.36 24.65 12.03
CA SER A 8 -8.59 26.10 11.89
C SER A 8 -7.87 26.66 10.67
N ASN A 9 -6.63 26.22 10.45
CA ASN A 9 -5.88 26.50 9.23
C ASN A 9 -6.34 25.56 8.10
N ALA A 10 -6.95 26.13 7.08
CA ALA A 10 -7.43 25.37 5.92
C ALA A 10 -6.33 24.51 5.24
N ALA A 11 -5.08 24.99 5.24
CA ALA A 11 -3.95 24.25 4.69
C ALA A 11 -3.59 22.97 5.49
N HIS A 12 -4.10 22.82 6.70
CA HIS A 12 -3.88 21.63 7.52
C HIS A 12 -5.02 20.59 7.42
N ARG A 13 -6.06 20.86 6.63
CA ARG A 13 -7.21 19.93 6.53
C ARG A 13 -6.88 18.65 5.79
N GLU A 14 -6.06 18.77 4.75
CA GLU A 14 -5.54 17.64 3.97
C GLU A 14 -4.07 17.91 3.65
N VAL A 15 -3.17 17.12 4.21
CA VAL A 15 -1.73 17.34 4.07
C VAL A 15 -1.04 16.07 3.60
N LEU A 16 -0.38 16.15 2.46
CA LEU A 16 0.49 15.08 1.95
C LEU A 16 1.94 15.40 2.28
N PHE A 17 2.64 14.43 2.89
CA PHE A 17 4.07 14.51 3.14
C PHE A 17 4.82 13.60 2.18
N LEU A 18 5.77 14.15 1.45
CA LEU A 18 6.62 13.44 0.50
C LEU A 18 8.07 13.39 0.99
N LYS A 19 8.73 12.30 0.66
CA LYS A 19 10.19 12.23 0.82
C LYS A 19 10.82 13.20 -0.18
N GLU A 20 11.70 14.06 0.30
CA GLU A 20 12.43 15.00 -0.54
C GLU A 20 13.28 14.26 -1.56
N THR A 21 13.37 14.80 -2.76
CA THR A 21 14.12 14.24 -3.87
C THR A 21 15.18 15.23 -4.36
N SER A 22 16.14 14.76 -5.10
CA SER A 22 17.18 15.56 -5.72
C SER A 22 17.54 14.99 -7.10
N ALA A 23 18.20 15.80 -7.93
CA ALA A 23 18.71 15.35 -9.22
C ALA A 23 19.62 14.11 -9.11
N LEU A 24 20.42 14.01 -8.04
CA LEU A 24 21.24 12.84 -7.77
C LEU A 24 20.42 11.59 -7.50
N ILE A 25 19.35 11.71 -6.70
CA ILE A 25 18.43 10.59 -6.43
C ILE A 25 17.72 10.17 -7.71
N ALA A 26 17.34 11.13 -8.56
CA ALA A 26 16.68 10.84 -9.84
C ALA A 26 17.55 10.00 -10.78
N ILE A 27 18.88 10.20 -10.77
CA ILE A 27 19.81 9.37 -11.56
C ILE A 27 19.79 7.90 -11.13
N TRP A 28 19.70 7.62 -9.82
CA TRP A 28 19.78 6.26 -9.29
C TRP A 28 18.42 5.56 -9.17
N GLU A 29 17.37 6.30 -8.82
CA GLU A 29 16.05 5.74 -8.47
C GLU A 29 14.94 6.16 -9.45
N GLY A 30 15.28 6.93 -10.48
CA GLY A 30 14.31 7.57 -11.37
C GLY A 30 13.66 8.81 -10.73
N GLU A 31 12.92 9.54 -11.53
CA GLU A 31 12.21 10.73 -11.08
C GLU A 31 11.18 10.39 -10.00
N LYS A 32 11.17 11.19 -8.95
CA LYS A 32 10.18 11.13 -7.87
C LYS A 32 9.18 12.28 -8.03
N LEU A 33 8.06 12.16 -7.34
CA LEU A 33 7.06 13.23 -7.35
C LEU A 33 7.63 14.52 -6.75
N THR A 34 7.50 15.62 -7.48
CA THR A 34 7.62 16.97 -6.94
C THR A 34 6.32 17.33 -6.20
N LYS A 35 6.27 18.49 -5.54
CA LYS A 35 5.03 18.96 -4.90
C LYS A 35 3.93 19.20 -5.92
N GLU A 36 4.28 19.74 -7.09
CA GLU A 36 3.37 20.02 -8.20
C GLU A 36 2.80 18.73 -8.79
N THR A 37 3.66 17.77 -9.17
CA THR A 37 3.20 16.49 -9.73
C THR A 37 2.47 15.63 -8.70
N ALA A 38 2.77 15.79 -7.41
CA ALA A 38 2.02 15.14 -6.35
C ALA A 38 0.60 15.72 -6.22
N PHE A 39 0.45 17.03 -6.35
CA PHE A 39 -0.87 17.68 -6.41
C PHE A 39 -1.65 17.17 -7.64
N GLU A 40 -1.06 17.22 -8.83
CA GLU A 40 -1.69 16.74 -10.06
C GLU A 40 -2.16 15.28 -9.96
N THR A 41 -1.37 14.44 -9.28
CA THR A 41 -1.68 13.01 -9.14
C THR A 41 -2.72 12.73 -8.05
N SER A 42 -2.68 13.46 -6.93
CA SER A 42 -3.48 13.16 -5.74
C SER A 42 -4.69 14.07 -5.55
N GLY A 43 -4.68 15.28 -6.16
CA GLY A 43 -5.64 16.34 -5.90
C GLY A 43 -5.42 17.08 -4.58
N ILE A 44 -4.41 16.69 -3.76
CA ILE A 44 -4.14 17.29 -2.46
C ILE A 44 -3.30 18.55 -2.64
N GLN A 45 -3.87 19.69 -2.31
CA GLN A 45 -3.24 21.00 -2.53
C GLN A 45 -2.04 21.26 -1.61
N THR A 46 -2.12 20.79 -0.35
CA THR A 46 -1.06 21.05 0.63
C THR A 46 -0.08 19.89 0.64
N VAL A 47 1.09 20.12 0.07
CA VAL A 47 2.17 19.13 0.00
C VAL A 47 3.41 19.69 0.70
N TYR A 48 3.90 18.97 1.72
CA TYR A 48 5.13 19.25 2.44
C TYR A 48 6.18 18.16 2.22
N TRP A 49 7.45 18.52 2.40
CA TRP A 49 8.50 17.53 2.52
C TRP A 49 8.42 16.80 3.85
N LEU A 50 8.79 15.54 3.88
CA LEU A 50 8.71 14.69 5.06
C LEU A 50 9.51 15.25 6.24
N GLY A 51 10.62 15.96 5.98
CA GLY A 51 11.39 16.65 6.99
C GLY A 51 10.62 17.74 7.76
N GLN A 52 9.56 18.28 7.18
CA GLN A 52 8.67 19.27 7.79
C GLN A 52 7.60 18.64 8.69
N PHE A 53 7.42 17.30 8.60
CA PHE A 53 6.38 16.58 9.33
C PHE A 53 6.35 16.87 10.83
N PRO A 54 7.46 16.84 11.59
CA PRO A 54 7.42 17.05 13.03
C PRO A 54 6.85 18.42 13.41
N THR A 55 7.22 19.47 12.68
CA THR A 55 6.76 20.85 12.93
C THR A 55 5.29 21.01 12.63
N ILE A 56 4.86 20.58 11.42
CA ILE A 56 3.46 20.68 10.99
C ILE A 56 2.55 19.81 11.84
N PHE A 57 2.98 18.58 12.12
CA PHE A 57 2.24 17.65 12.96
C PHE A 57 2.03 18.19 14.38
N LYS A 58 3.06 18.82 14.98
CA LYS A 58 2.95 19.48 16.29
C LYS A 58 1.92 20.61 16.28
N GLN A 59 1.85 21.41 15.21
CA GLN A 59 0.84 22.46 15.07
C GLN A 59 -0.57 21.88 14.98
N MET A 60 -0.75 20.81 14.23
CA MET A 60 -2.05 20.13 14.10
C MET A 60 -2.47 19.49 15.44
N MET A 61 -1.56 18.87 16.15
CA MET A 61 -1.81 18.25 17.44
C MET A 61 -2.17 19.28 18.54
N ALA A 62 -1.73 20.53 18.42
CA ALA A 62 -2.11 21.58 19.36
C ALA A 62 -3.60 21.94 19.31
N GLU A 63 -4.28 21.66 18.20
CA GLU A 63 -5.73 21.87 18.01
C GLU A 63 -6.55 20.59 18.17
N ALA A 64 -5.93 19.43 17.96
CA ALA A 64 -6.62 18.14 17.99
C ALA A 64 -6.87 17.67 19.43
N SER A 65 -8.02 17.06 19.69
CA SER A 65 -8.31 16.38 20.96
C SER A 65 -7.94 14.89 20.92
N GLY A 66 -7.75 14.32 19.75
CA GLY A 66 -7.40 12.92 19.56
C GLY A 66 -6.92 12.62 18.15
N ILE A 67 -6.37 11.44 17.96
CA ILE A 67 -5.80 11.01 16.69
C ILE A 67 -6.16 9.57 16.37
N TYR A 68 -6.50 9.32 15.11
CA TYR A 68 -6.67 7.98 14.56
C TYR A 68 -5.37 7.51 13.94
N LEU A 69 -4.82 6.43 14.43
CA LEU A 69 -3.58 5.85 13.94
C LEU A 69 -3.82 4.46 13.35
N ASN A 70 -2.99 4.11 12.38
CA ASN A 70 -3.01 2.81 11.77
C ASN A 70 -2.38 1.78 12.70
N THR A 71 -3.10 0.68 12.96
CA THR A 71 -2.63 -0.46 13.75
C THR A 71 -2.78 -1.73 12.93
N ASN A 72 -1.89 -2.70 13.15
CA ASN A 72 -2.07 -4.00 12.53
C ASN A 72 -3.13 -4.79 13.30
N GLU A 73 -4.31 -4.90 12.71
CA GLU A 73 -5.47 -5.58 13.32
C GLU A 73 -5.55 -7.07 12.94
N HIS A 74 -4.58 -7.59 12.20
CA HIS A 74 -4.62 -8.99 11.78
C HIS A 74 -4.29 -9.92 12.94
N LEU A 75 -5.18 -10.88 13.22
CA LEU A 75 -5.03 -11.82 14.35
C LEU A 75 -3.74 -12.65 14.33
N ARG A 76 -3.12 -12.82 13.15
CA ARG A 76 -1.84 -13.54 12.97
C ARG A 76 -0.62 -12.62 12.98
N ALA A 77 -0.81 -11.33 13.18
CA ALA A 77 0.28 -10.35 13.20
C ALA A 77 0.97 -10.30 14.58
N ASN A 78 1.40 -11.43 15.08
CA ASN A 78 2.36 -11.48 16.17
C ASN A 78 3.76 -11.20 15.59
N THR A 79 4.20 -9.97 15.66
CA THR A 79 5.57 -9.59 15.31
C THR A 79 6.40 -9.50 16.58
N GLU A 80 7.48 -10.26 16.65
CA GLU A 80 8.46 -10.16 17.75
C GLU A 80 9.20 -8.80 17.72
N VAL A 81 9.21 -8.15 16.56
CA VAL A 81 9.84 -6.86 16.33
C VAL A 81 8.76 -5.81 16.09
N GLN A 82 8.84 -4.69 16.79
CA GLN A 82 7.93 -3.57 16.60
C GLN A 82 7.95 -3.06 15.17
N THR A 83 6.77 -2.89 14.60
CA THR A 83 6.59 -2.26 13.29
C THR A 83 6.90 -0.76 13.35
N ARG A 84 6.98 -0.11 12.20
CA ARG A 84 7.11 1.34 12.12
C ARG A 84 5.90 2.05 12.73
N GLU A 85 4.71 1.50 12.50
CA GLU A 85 3.44 2.00 13.03
C GLU A 85 3.43 1.92 14.56
N ASP A 86 3.85 0.80 15.15
CA ASP A 86 3.90 0.64 16.61
C ASP A 86 4.81 1.68 17.25
N ARG A 87 6.01 1.87 16.69
CA ARG A 87 6.96 2.90 17.20
C ARG A 87 6.38 4.31 17.08
N PHE A 88 5.66 4.60 16.00
CA PHE A 88 5.01 5.90 15.83
C PHE A 88 3.87 6.10 16.84
N ILE A 89 3.07 5.08 17.12
CA ILE A 89 2.00 5.12 18.12
C ILE A 89 2.60 5.37 19.52
N GLU A 90 3.66 4.67 19.87
CA GLU A 90 4.35 4.87 21.15
C GLU A 90 4.92 6.29 21.29
N GLN A 91 5.53 6.80 20.20
CA GLN A 91 6.04 8.17 20.18
C GLN A 91 4.92 9.20 20.36
N VAL A 92 3.79 9.03 19.66
CA VAL A 92 2.62 9.92 19.79
C VAL A 92 2.06 9.89 21.22
N LYS A 93 1.91 8.71 21.81
CA LYS A 93 1.45 8.59 23.21
C LYS A 93 2.40 9.26 24.22
N LYS A 94 3.69 9.18 23.96
CA LYS A 94 4.71 9.81 24.80
C LYS A 94 4.69 11.34 24.67
N ASP A 95 4.61 11.85 23.44
CA ASP A 95 4.71 13.28 23.16
C ASP A 95 3.39 14.03 23.42
N TYR A 96 2.27 13.32 23.32
CA TYR A 96 0.91 13.87 23.46
C TYR A 96 0.04 13.05 24.44
N PRO A 97 0.44 12.95 25.72
CA PRO A 97 -0.23 12.06 26.69
C PRO A 97 -1.67 12.44 27.00
N ALA A 98 -2.05 13.70 26.75
CA ALA A 98 -3.43 14.18 26.94
C ALA A 98 -4.37 13.85 25.78
N HIS A 99 -3.83 13.38 24.64
CA HIS A 99 -4.64 13.07 23.45
C HIS A 99 -5.13 11.63 23.47
N GLN A 100 -6.36 11.44 23.02
CA GLN A 100 -6.88 10.10 22.81
C GLN A 100 -6.36 9.51 21.49
N VAL A 101 -5.83 8.28 21.56
CA VAL A 101 -5.38 7.54 20.40
C VAL A 101 -6.43 6.50 20.03
N TYR A 102 -6.98 6.63 18.83
CA TYR A 102 -7.99 5.74 18.27
C TYR A 102 -7.41 4.87 17.17
N LYS A 103 -8.04 3.73 16.92
CA LYS A 103 -7.72 2.86 15.79
C LYS A 103 -8.38 3.35 14.51
N SER A 104 -7.61 3.52 13.44
CA SER A 104 -8.15 3.91 12.13
C SER A 104 -8.79 2.75 11.37
N ALA A 105 -8.43 1.50 11.69
CA ALA A 105 -8.87 0.32 10.96
C ALA A 105 -10.40 0.20 10.82
N PRO A 106 -11.24 0.41 11.86
CA PRO A 106 -12.70 0.33 11.71
C PRO A 106 -13.26 1.33 10.69
N LEU A 107 -12.72 2.56 10.65
CA LEU A 107 -13.10 3.58 9.68
C LEU A 107 -12.72 3.14 8.26
N MET A 108 -11.49 2.69 8.09
CA MET A 108 -10.96 2.24 6.79
C MET A 108 -11.70 1.01 6.28
N HIS A 109 -12.04 0.06 7.16
CA HIS A 109 -12.84 -1.11 6.77
C HIS A 109 -14.23 -0.71 6.27
N LYS A 110 -14.89 0.22 6.96
CA LYS A 110 -16.21 0.72 6.55
C LYS A 110 -16.16 1.39 5.17
N ILE A 111 -15.18 2.26 4.93
CA ILE A 111 -15.02 2.96 3.66
C ILE A 111 -14.68 1.97 2.53
N ARG A 112 -13.75 1.04 2.77
CA ARG A 112 -13.25 0.11 1.75
C ARG A 112 -14.16 -1.09 1.50
N SER A 113 -15.18 -1.33 2.32
CA SER A 113 -16.11 -2.44 2.10
C SER A 113 -17.03 -2.19 0.90
N ILE A 114 -17.37 -0.93 0.63
CA ILE A 114 -18.17 -0.54 -0.54
C ILE A 114 -17.21 0.05 -1.58
N LYS A 115 -17.12 -0.61 -2.75
CA LYS A 115 -16.19 -0.22 -3.81
C LYS A 115 -16.81 0.83 -4.71
N HIS A 116 -16.01 1.81 -5.10
CA HIS A 116 -16.37 2.74 -6.16
C HIS A 116 -16.25 2.10 -7.54
N GLN A 117 -16.89 2.68 -8.55
CA GLN A 117 -16.90 2.15 -9.91
C GLN A 117 -15.48 1.93 -10.47
N ILE A 118 -14.58 2.89 -10.24
CA ILE A 118 -13.18 2.78 -10.69
C ILE A 118 -12.44 1.60 -10.03
N GLU A 119 -12.73 1.29 -8.76
CA GLU A 119 -12.13 0.14 -8.08
C GLU A 119 -12.64 -1.18 -8.69
N LEU A 120 -13.93 -1.24 -9.03
CA LEU A 120 -14.51 -2.41 -9.71
C LEU A 120 -13.88 -2.64 -11.09
N GLU A 121 -13.64 -1.58 -11.84
CA GLU A 121 -12.97 -1.63 -13.15
C GLU A 121 -11.53 -2.14 -13.04
N LEU A 122 -10.78 -1.67 -12.03
CA LEU A 122 -9.42 -2.14 -11.75
C LEU A 122 -9.41 -3.61 -11.29
N MET A 123 -10.35 -4.01 -10.45
CA MET A 123 -10.49 -5.41 -10.03
C MET A 123 -10.85 -6.31 -11.22
N GLN A 124 -11.78 -5.88 -12.09
CA GLN A 124 -12.13 -6.62 -13.29
C GLN A 124 -10.93 -6.74 -14.23
N THR A 125 -10.13 -5.68 -14.38
CA THR A 125 -8.90 -5.72 -15.17
C THR A 125 -7.91 -6.76 -14.62
N ALA A 126 -7.72 -6.82 -13.31
CA ALA A 126 -6.88 -7.83 -12.66
C ALA A 126 -7.40 -9.26 -12.90
N CYS A 127 -8.71 -9.46 -12.81
CA CYS A 127 -9.35 -10.75 -13.15
C CYS A 127 -9.12 -11.15 -14.61
N ASN A 128 -9.27 -10.20 -15.55
CA ASN A 128 -9.04 -10.45 -16.96
C ASN A 128 -7.57 -10.81 -17.28
N ILE A 129 -6.61 -10.19 -16.57
CA ILE A 129 -5.20 -10.55 -16.69
C ILE A 129 -4.96 -11.97 -16.16
N THR A 130 -5.55 -12.32 -15.03
CA THR A 130 -5.46 -13.67 -14.45
C THR A 130 -6.09 -14.71 -15.39
N GLU A 131 -7.27 -14.44 -15.92
CA GLU A 131 -7.92 -15.31 -16.90
C GLU A 131 -7.03 -15.57 -18.12
N ALA A 132 -6.43 -14.51 -18.69
CA ALA A 132 -5.52 -14.65 -19.82
C ALA A 132 -4.30 -15.52 -19.49
N GLY A 133 -3.75 -15.37 -18.28
CA GLY A 133 -2.67 -16.21 -17.78
C GLY A 133 -3.09 -17.69 -17.70
N VAL A 134 -4.24 -17.97 -17.08
CA VAL A 134 -4.77 -19.34 -16.99
C VAL A 134 -5.02 -19.94 -18.39
N ARG A 135 -5.62 -19.19 -19.31
CA ARG A 135 -5.84 -19.67 -20.69
C ARG A 135 -4.52 -19.99 -21.40
N ARG A 136 -3.49 -19.19 -21.19
CA ARG A 136 -2.13 -19.49 -21.69
C ARG A 136 -1.59 -20.81 -21.12
N LEU A 137 -1.71 -21.01 -19.81
CA LEU A 137 -1.28 -22.26 -19.17
C LEU A 137 -2.02 -23.48 -19.71
N LEU A 138 -3.33 -23.41 -19.91
CA LEU A 138 -4.12 -24.51 -20.48
C LEU A 138 -3.63 -24.94 -21.88
N SER A 139 -3.02 -24.02 -22.62
CA SER A 139 -2.44 -24.30 -23.94
C SER A 139 -0.99 -24.80 -23.86
N PHE A 140 -0.30 -24.51 -22.77
CA PHE A 140 1.13 -24.82 -22.59
C PHE A 140 1.38 -26.14 -21.87
N ILE A 141 0.55 -26.45 -20.85
CA ILE A 141 0.74 -27.59 -19.97
C ILE A 141 0.58 -28.91 -20.73
N LYS A 142 1.61 -29.75 -20.63
CA LYS A 142 1.66 -31.11 -21.18
C LYS A 142 2.61 -31.98 -20.34
N PRO A 143 2.54 -33.29 -20.43
CA PRO A 143 3.50 -34.17 -19.75
C PRO A 143 4.95 -33.81 -20.09
N GLY A 144 5.81 -33.74 -19.07
CA GLY A 144 7.22 -33.39 -19.21
C GLY A 144 7.56 -31.91 -19.02
N VAL A 145 6.56 -31.02 -18.87
CA VAL A 145 6.78 -29.61 -18.51
C VAL A 145 7.10 -29.51 -17.01
N TRP A 146 8.08 -28.67 -16.66
CA TRP A 146 8.46 -28.41 -15.29
C TRP A 146 7.59 -27.32 -14.64
N GLU A 147 7.43 -27.37 -13.31
CA GLU A 147 6.63 -26.42 -12.55
C GLU A 147 7.10 -24.96 -12.75
N TYR A 148 8.41 -24.72 -12.74
CA TYR A 148 8.97 -23.38 -12.99
C TYR A 148 8.76 -22.87 -14.44
N GLU A 149 8.59 -23.75 -15.43
CA GLU A 149 8.24 -23.33 -16.79
C GLU A 149 6.79 -22.82 -16.83
N ILE A 150 5.91 -23.46 -16.07
CA ILE A 150 4.51 -23.02 -15.92
C ILE A 150 4.47 -21.65 -15.21
N GLU A 151 5.27 -21.46 -14.16
CA GLU A 151 5.38 -20.16 -13.50
C GLU A 151 5.89 -19.07 -14.45
N ALA A 152 6.92 -19.38 -15.25
CA ALA A 152 7.49 -18.45 -16.23
C ALA A 152 6.46 -18.02 -17.27
N GLU A 153 5.63 -18.95 -17.78
CA GLU A 153 4.56 -18.65 -18.74
C GLU A 153 3.50 -17.74 -18.13
N LEU A 154 3.11 -17.97 -16.89
CA LEU A 154 2.16 -17.14 -16.15
C LEU A 154 2.72 -15.73 -15.91
N ALA A 155 3.98 -15.64 -15.45
CA ALA A 155 4.68 -14.38 -15.23
C ALA A 155 4.78 -13.57 -16.53
N HIS A 156 5.14 -14.23 -17.64
CA HIS A 156 5.20 -13.59 -18.95
C HIS A 156 3.85 -12.97 -19.33
N GLU A 157 2.74 -13.69 -19.16
CA GLU A 157 1.42 -13.18 -19.54
C GLU A 157 1.00 -12.01 -18.68
N PHE A 158 1.28 -12.06 -17.36
CA PHE A 158 1.01 -10.96 -16.43
C PHE A 158 1.78 -9.69 -16.81
N LEU A 159 3.08 -9.81 -17.04
CA LEU A 159 3.93 -8.67 -17.41
C LEU A 159 3.54 -8.11 -18.79
N ARG A 160 3.27 -8.97 -19.78
CA ARG A 160 2.80 -8.56 -21.10
C ARG A 160 1.49 -7.77 -21.04
N LYS A 161 0.63 -8.10 -20.08
CA LYS A 161 -0.63 -7.39 -19.81
C LYS A 161 -0.47 -6.18 -18.88
N ARG A 162 0.76 -5.74 -18.63
CA ARG A 162 1.11 -4.56 -17.81
C ARG A 162 0.83 -4.70 -16.31
N SER A 163 0.69 -5.92 -15.80
CA SER A 163 0.76 -6.16 -14.37
C SER A 163 2.20 -5.97 -13.88
N LYS A 164 2.36 -5.55 -12.63
CA LYS A 164 3.70 -5.49 -11.99
C LYS A 164 4.22 -6.85 -11.54
N GLY A 165 3.51 -7.93 -11.83
CA GLY A 165 3.83 -9.30 -11.43
C GLY A 165 2.75 -9.94 -10.57
N PHE A 166 3.14 -10.93 -9.79
CA PHE A 166 2.25 -11.62 -8.88
C PHE A 166 1.92 -10.77 -7.65
N ALA A 167 0.71 -10.95 -7.10
CA ALA A 167 0.32 -10.29 -5.85
C ALA A 167 1.05 -10.88 -4.62
N TYR A 168 1.45 -12.13 -4.72
CA TYR A 168 2.24 -12.89 -3.74
C TYR A 168 3.00 -13.98 -4.48
N THR A 169 4.01 -14.59 -3.84
CA THR A 169 4.82 -15.67 -4.44
C THR A 169 3.90 -16.78 -4.95
N PRO A 170 3.93 -17.15 -6.24
CA PRO A 170 3.10 -18.20 -6.77
C PRO A 170 3.50 -19.55 -6.21
N ILE A 171 2.52 -20.43 -6.06
CA ILE A 171 2.74 -21.82 -5.72
C ILE A 171 2.28 -22.63 -6.92
N VAL A 172 3.23 -23.23 -7.62
CA VAL A 172 2.98 -24.09 -8.78
C VAL A 172 3.48 -25.49 -8.44
N ALA A 173 2.57 -26.42 -8.28
CA ALA A 173 2.88 -27.77 -7.81
C ALA A 173 2.11 -28.83 -8.55
N SER A 174 2.75 -29.98 -8.86
CA SER A 174 2.13 -31.12 -9.53
C SER A 174 2.44 -32.44 -8.83
N GLY A 175 1.64 -33.47 -9.09
CA GLY A 175 1.81 -34.80 -8.49
C GLY A 175 1.88 -34.74 -6.96
N LYS A 176 2.91 -35.36 -6.36
CA LYS A 176 3.11 -35.36 -4.91
C LYS A 176 3.35 -33.96 -4.31
N ASN A 177 3.93 -33.04 -5.10
CA ASN A 177 4.21 -31.67 -4.65
C ASN A 177 2.91 -30.91 -4.38
N ALA A 178 1.84 -31.20 -5.11
CA ALA A 178 0.52 -30.59 -4.91
C ALA A 178 -0.14 -30.95 -3.57
N CYS A 179 0.42 -31.95 -2.85
CA CYS A 179 -0.02 -32.31 -1.51
C CYS A 179 0.69 -31.51 -0.40
N VAL A 180 1.62 -30.60 -0.76
CA VAL A 180 2.35 -29.75 0.18
C VAL A 180 1.72 -28.36 0.17
N LEU A 181 1.22 -27.93 1.35
CA LEU A 181 0.38 -26.73 1.45
C LEU A 181 1.11 -25.42 1.07
N HIS A 182 2.36 -25.30 1.46
CA HIS A 182 3.23 -24.15 1.13
C HIS A 182 4.48 -24.63 0.40
N TYR A 183 4.25 -25.32 -0.73
CA TYR A 183 5.32 -25.79 -1.59
C TYR A 183 6.08 -24.61 -2.21
N ILE A 184 7.43 -24.64 -2.16
CA ILE A 184 8.34 -23.64 -2.72
C ILE A 184 9.38 -24.38 -3.59
#